data_f8d36a47304eba6d44f651b88352f568
#
_entry.id   f8d36a47304eba6d44f651b88352f568
#
_cell.length_a   1.000
_cell.length_b   1.000
_cell.length_c   1.000
_cell.angle_alpha   90.00
_cell.angle_beta   90.00
_cell.angle_gamma   90.00
#
_symmetry.space_group_name_H-M   'P 1'
#
loop_
_entity.id
_entity.type
_entity.pdbx_description
1 polymer ?
#
loop_
_entity_poly.entity_id
_entity_poly.type
_entity_poly.pdbx_seq_one_letter_code
_entity_poly.pdbx_strand_id
1 'polypeptide(L)'
;PISFDEDIFNKFNSEKGFDNRFYLFHEFITHGDIDSEYFEDMLKYFLGFITSPGSMNENTLKSHLLLNNLKKTYKYLPINLTIDFQEIMNNLKDIHTYLPLIPDNELKKDFLINIKKVSDNWPEVFIKCFYEYPMKFILDDLVAAGHKDLVNETVGNIISHYRDYTDLFIWVCKNLVGKRGESKLSINFDGAIMGLTHLMEIASRELVNEKNVVYNRKLFNTIVDILFKDDLLIEYIERSDEKKVRRLMPTMLNVDEMKDEYIIKTRFAIKSAHPSIIFENEVESVDTSNLLVVTQRSYELKQNELKYLMEVEIPKNSQEIGEAMEKGDIRENAEYKYALEKQDFLKQQVRILTDNLNRAQILKPEEIKTNVISIGTMVTMNSIDDNKTEKFIILGPWESDPAKKIISYTSPIGETLLNKSVGNLIDIGSKKRKYKILKIEKAVF
;
A
#
# COMPACT_ATOMS: atom_id res chain seq x y z
N PRO A 1 45.51 -12.78 20.21
CA PRO A 1 44.08 -12.45 19.97
C PRO A 1 43.27 -13.46 20.76
N ILE A 2 42.37 -12.94 21.60
CA ILE A 2 41.40 -13.72 22.38
C ILE A 2 40.46 -14.44 21.34
N SER A 3 40.14 -15.69 21.57
CA SER A 3 39.19 -16.41 20.72
C SER A 3 37.77 -15.84 20.86
N PHE A 4 36.88 -16.12 19.91
CA PHE A 4 35.48 -15.72 20.00
C PHE A 4 34.84 -16.27 21.29
N ASP A 5 35.09 -17.53 21.59
CA ASP A 5 34.50 -18.24 22.75
C ASP A 5 34.95 -17.61 24.06
N GLU A 6 36.24 -17.32 24.18
CA GLU A 6 36.81 -16.64 25.36
C GLU A 6 36.27 -15.21 25.52
N ASP A 7 36.10 -14.46 24.44
CA ASP A 7 35.56 -13.09 24.46
C ASP A 7 34.09 -13.07 24.92
N ILE A 8 33.24 -13.94 24.34
CA ILE A 8 31.83 -14.05 24.75
C ILE A 8 31.71 -14.55 26.19
N PHE A 9 32.54 -15.51 26.61
CA PHE A 9 32.54 -16.01 27.98
C PHE A 9 32.96 -14.93 29.00
N ASN A 10 33.97 -14.13 28.68
CA ASN A 10 34.40 -13.01 29.53
C ASN A 10 33.31 -11.95 29.66
N LYS A 11 32.64 -11.60 28.55
CA LYS A 11 31.47 -10.72 28.56
C LYS A 11 30.33 -11.30 29.41
N PHE A 12 30.00 -12.57 29.24
CA PHE A 12 28.99 -13.26 30.03
C PHE A 12 29.24 -13.18 31.52
N ASN A 13 30.47 -13.42 31.96
CA ASN A 13 30.84 -13.36 33.36
C ASN A 13 30.85 -11.93 33.96
N SER A 14 31.09 -10.94 33.12
CA SER A 14 31.06 -9.51 33.54
C SER A 14 29.62 -8.98 33.67
N GLU A 15 28.67 -9.59 32.98
CA GLU A 15 27.27 -9.18 33.02
C GLU A 15 26.57 -9.61 34.31
N LYS A 16 25.67 -8.73 34.82
CA LYS A 16 24.89 -8.98 36.03
C LYS A 16 23.44 -9.35 35.73
N GLY A 17 22.91 -8.90 34.58
CA GLY A 17 21.53 -9.08 34.18
C GLY A 17 21.30 -10.42 33.50
N PHE A 18 20.17 -11.08 33.82
CA PHE A 18 19.77 -12.35 33.20
C PHE A 18 19.62 -12.22 31.68
N ASP A 19 18.94 -11.20 31.20
CA ASP A 19 18.65 -11.04 29.75
C ASP A 19 19.91 -10.84 28.91
N ASN A 20 20.90 -10.06 29.41
CA ASN A 20 22.18 -9.91 28.75
C ASN A 20 22.96 -11.21 28.70
N ARG A 21 22.96 -11.97 29.81
CA ARG A 21 23.57 -13.32 29.85
C ARG A 21 22.87 -14.30 28.91
N PHE A 22 21.53 -14.22 28.84
CA PHE A 22 20.74 -15.04 27.92
C PHE A 22 21.11 -14.75 26.46
N TYR A 23 21.20 -13.47 26.10
CA TYR A 23 21.60 -13.06 24.75
C TYR A 23 23.02 -13.58 24.41
N LEU A 24 24.00 -13.37 25.28
CA LEU A 24 25.39 -13.83 25.09
C LEU A 24 25.48 -15.35 24.96
N PHE A 25 24.72 -16.08 25.76
CA PHE A 25 24.69 -17.55 25.66
C PHE A 25 24.03 -18.02 24.36
N HIS A 26 22.96 -17.34 23.91
CA HIS A 26 22.35 -17.63 22.62
C HIS A 26 23.30 -17.33 21.44
N GLU A 27 24.06 -16.26 21.52
CA GLU A 27 25.12 -15.93 20.56
C GLU A 27 26.21 -17.01 20.54
N PHE A 28 26.63 -17.48 21.74
CA PHE A 28 27.59 -18.56 21.87
C PHE A 28 27.08 -19.88 21.24
N ILE A 29 25.84 -20.26 21.49
CA ILE A 29 25.22 -21.46 20.89
C ILE A 29 25.22 -21.39 19.36
N THR A 30 25.11 -20.19 18.81
CA THR A 30 25.01 -19.99 17.37
C THR A 30 26.36 -20.00 16.66
N HIS A 31 27.41 -19.54 17.31
CA HIS A 31 28.70 -19.25 16.67
C HIS A 31 29.93 -19.86 17.38
N GLY A 32 29.80 -20.29 18.62
CA GLY A 32 30.87 -20.85 19.43
C GLY A 32 30.97 -22.37 19.38
N ASP A 33 31.96 -22.89 20.08
CA ASP A 33 32.17 -24.34 20.24
C ASP A 33 31.41 -24.86 21.47
N ILE A 34 30.34 -25.61 21.21
CA ILE A 34 29.49 -26.20 22.25
C ILE A 34 30.14 -27.34 23.04
N ASP A 35 31.29 -27.88 22.57
CA ASP A 35 32.06 -28.87 23.27
C ASP A 35 33.16 -28.24 24.13
N SER A 36 33.23 -26.90 24.20
CA SER A 36 34.20 -26.16 25.01
C SER A 36 33.82 -26.12 26.50
N GLU A 37 34.84 -25.97 27.37
CA GLU A 37 34.61 -25.71 28.79
C GLU A 37 33.83 -24.42 29.08
N TYR A 38 33.95 -23.42 28.24
CA TYR A 38 33.23 -22.15 28.34
C TYR A 38 31.71 -22.40 28.22
N PHE A 39 31.30 -23.25 27.27
CA PHE A 39 29.90 -23.62 27.10
C PHE A 39 29.32 -24.30 28.36
N GLU A 40 30.07 -25.26 28.93
CA GLU A 40 29.62 -25.96 30.13
C GLU A 40 29.40 -25.02 31.32
N ASP A 41 30.26 -24.04 31.51
CA ASP A 41 30.14 -23.09 32.62
C ASP A 41 28.98 -22.11 32.42
N MET A 42 28.76 -21.64 31.17
CA MET A 42 27.58 -20.83 30.84
C MET A 42 26.28 -21.66 31.01
N LEU A 43 26.27 -22.91 30.58
CA LEU A 43 25.13 -23.83 30.73
C LEU A 43 24.76 -24.03 32.22
N LYS A 44 25.73 -24.21 33.12
CA LYS A 44 25.51 -24.35 34.58
C LYS A 44 24.73 -23.16 35.15
N TYR A 45 24.95 -21.96 34.67
CA TYR A 45 24.21 -20.79 35.13
C TYR A 45 22.69 -20.93 34.88
N PHE A 46 22.28 -21.38 33.68
CA PHE A 46 20.86 -21.59 33.36
C PHE A 46 20.29 -22.83 34.03
N LEU A 47 21.07 -23.89 34.17
CA LEU A 47 20.68 -25.07 34.96
C LEU A 47 20.36 -24.72 36.42
N GLY A 48 21.04 -23.71 37.00
CA GLY A 48 20.76 -23.25 38.35
C GLY A 48 19.32 -22.78 38.56
N PHE A 49 18.69 -22.19 37.56
CA PHE A 49 17.27 -21.75 37.61
C PHE A 49 16.29 -22.92 37.58
N ILE A 50 16.72 -24.10 37.12
CA ILE A 50 15.88 -25.30 37.00
C ILE A 50 16.12 -26.27 38.17
N THR A 51 17.35 -26.36 38.67
CA THR A 51 17.70 -27.32 39.73
C THR A 51 17.42 -26.78 41.13
N SER A 52 17.46 -25.46 41.32
CA SER A 52 17.22 -24.82 42.64
C SER A 52 16.46 -23.49 42.41
N PRO A 53 15.22 -23.55 41.98
CA PRO A 53 14.54 -22.37 41.44
C PRO A 53 14.10 -21.34 42.48
N GLY A 54 14.22 -21.59 43.77
CA GLY A 54 13.68 -20.67 44.77
C GLY A 54 12.17 -20.40 44.51
N SER A 55 11.81 -19.19 44.13
CA SER A 55 10.48 -18.88 43.56
C SER A 55 10.56 -18.92 42.04
N MET A 56 9.65 -19.67 41.38
CA MET A 56 9.55 -19.70 39.93
C MET A 56 9.18 -18.31 39.38
N ASN A 57 9.87 -17.89 38.34
CA ASN A 57 9.69 -16.60 37.72
C ASN A 57 9.99 -16.65 36.20
N GLU A 58 10.02 -15.50 35.55
CA GLU A 58 10.36 -15.34 34.14
C GLU A 58 11.70 -16.01 33.76
N ASN A 59 12.73 -15.87 34.59
CA ASN A 59 14.04 -16.46 34.31
C ASN A 59 14.02 -17.99 34.35
N THR A 60 13.20 -18.59 35.24
CA THR A 60 12.95 -20.03 35.29
C THR A 60 12.31 -20.49 33.98
N LEU A 61 11.28 -19.80 33.50
CA LEU A 61 10.62 -20.08 32.23
C LEU A 61 11.58 -20.01 31.05
N LYS A 62 12.30 -18.88 30.92
CA LYS A 62 13.28 -18.68 29.84
C LYS A 62 14.39 -19.73 29.85
N SER A 63 14.92 -20.06 31.03
CA SER A 63 15.92 -21.11 31.19
C SER A 63 15.38 -22.48 30.79
N HIS A 64 14.17 -22.84 31.23
CA HIS A 64 13.54 -24.11 30.86
C HIS A 64 13.38 -24.26 29.36
N LEU A 65 12.87 -23.20 28.66
CA LEU A 65 12.67 -23.22 27.22
C LEU A 65 14.00 -23.39 26.47
N LEU A 66 15.03 -22.61 26.87
CA LEU A 66 16.37 -22.67 26.30
C LEU A 66 16.99 -24.07 26.44
N LEU A 67 16.99 -24.60 27.67
CA LEU A 67 17.57 -25.91 27.96
C LEU A 67 16.80 -27.07 27.29
N ASN A 68 15.47 -26.95 27.18
CA ASN A 68 14.66 -27.92 26.45
C ASN A 68 14.94 -27.91 24.95
N ASN A 69 15.16 -26.71 24.37
CA ASN A 69 15.58 -26.56 22.98
C ASN A 69 16.96 -27.16 22.74
N LEU A 70 17.93 -26.83 23.58
CA LEU A 70 19.28 -27.41 23.52
C LEU A 70 19.26 -28.96 23.64
N LYS A 71 18.48 -29.52 24.59
CA LYS A 71 18.32 -30.97 24.74
C LYS A 71 17.74 -31.65 23.50
N LYS A 72 16.82 -30.98 22.79
CA LYS A 72 16.27 -31.51 21.56
C LYS A 72 17.28 -31.46 20.40
N THR A 73 18.05 -30.40 20.32
CA THR A 73 19.04 -30.15 19.24
C THR A 73 20.29 -31.01 19.44
N TYR A 74 20.83 -31.04 20.67
CA TYR A 74 22.07 -31.71 21.06
C TYR A 74 21.78 -32.84 22.05
N LYS A 75 21.33 -33.96 21.52
CA LYS A 75 20.86 -35.10 22.33
C LYS A 75 21.93 -35.72 23.26
N TYR A 76 23.21 -35.47 23.02
CA TYR A 76 24.32 -35.95 23.81
C TYR A 76 24.63 -35.08 25.03
N LEU A 77 24.11 -33.85 25.09
CA LEU A 77 24.32 -32.99 26.24
C LEU A 77 23.57 -33.54 27.47
N PRO A 78 24.20 -33.59 28.62
CA PRO A 78 23.62 -34.15 29.85
C PRO A 78 22.66 -33.17 30.54
N ILE A 79 21.66 -32.63 29.77
CA ILE A 79 20.69 -31.67 30.29
C ILE A 79 19.56 -32.45 30.97
N ASN A 80 19.47 -32.32 32.30
CA ASN A 80 18.38 -32.86 33.10
C ASN A 80 17.43 -31.72 33.54
N LEU A 81 16.21 -31.72 32.99
CA LEU A 81 15.18 -30.77 33.38
C LEU A 81 14.46 -31.35 34.62
N THR A 82 14.77 -30.84 35.78
CA THR A 82 14.18 -31.30 37.07
C THR A 82 12.78 -30.71 37.30
N ILE A 83 12.42 -29.66 36.60
CA ILE A 83 11.12 -29.02 36.63
C ILE A 83 10.47 -29.22 35.25
N ASP A 84 9.23 -29.68 35.22
CA ASP A 84 8.47 -29.77 33.98
C ASP A 84 7.71 -28.46 33.66
N PHE A 85 7.24 -28.36 32.44
CA PHE A 85 6.51 -27.15 31.99
C PHE A 85 5.14 -26.99 32.68
N GLN A 86 4.50 -28.09 33.07
CA GLN A 86 3.24 -28.05 33.80
C GLN A 86 3.42 -27.42 35.18
N GLU A 87 4.53 -27.71 35.85
CA GLU A 87 4.87 -27.15 37.15
C GLU A 87 5.12 -25.62 37.00
N ILE A 88 5.82 -25.21 35.96
CA ILE A 88 6.03 -23.77 35.64
C ILE A 88 4.68 -23.08 35.42
N MET A 89 3.79 -23.67 34.61
CA MET A 89 2.45 -23.10 34.34
C MET A 89 1.63 -22.95 35.61
N ASN A 90 1.70 -23.90 36.52
CA ASN A 90 0.93 -23.85 37.76
C ASN A 90 1.41 -22.75 38.73
N ASN A 91 2.68 -22.38 38.64
CA ASN A 91 3.31 -21.36 39.50
C ASN A 91 3.30 -19.96 38.92
N LEU A 92 3.28 -19.79 37.57
CA LEU A 92 3.23 -18.52 36.93
C LEU A 92 1.78 -18.12 36.64
N LYS A 93 1.37 -16.97 37.21
CA LYS A 93 0.06 -16.39 36.91
C LYS A 93 0.07 -15.72 35.50
N ASP A 94 -1.07 -15.72 34.84
CA ASP A 94 -1.25 -15.03 33.56
C ASP A 94 -0.17 -15.39 32.53
N ILE A 95 0.03 -16.68 32.34
CA ILE A 95 1.14 -17.25 31.54
C ILE A 95 1.30 -16.59 30.15
N HIS A 96 0.22 -16.08 29.55
CA HIS A 96 0.22 -15.41 28.26
C HIS A 96 1.06 -14.11 28.25
N THR A 97 1.18 -13.41 29.39
CA THR A 97 1.94 -12.16 29.50
C THR A 97 3.46 -12.36 29.39
N TYR A 98 3.92 -13.61 29.50
CA TYR A 98 5.34 -13.93 29.35
C TYR A 98 5.79 -14.09 27.89
N LEU A 99 4.86 -14.29 26.94
CA LEU A 99 5.22 -14.46 25.53
C LEU A 99 6.06 -13.32 24.94
N PRO A 100 5.73 -12.03 25.17
CA PRO A 100 6.56 -10.91 24.71
C PRO A 100 7.97 -10.90 25.28
N LEU A 101 8.14 -11.42 26.49
CA LEU A 101 9.40 -11.42 27.25
C LEU A 101 10.39 -12.48 26.78
N ILE A 102 9.93 -13.48 26.03
CA ILE A 102 10.81 -14.49 25.43
C ILE A 102 11.52 -13.88 24.22
N PRO A 103 12.87 -13.81 24.20
CA PRO A 103 13.57 -13.01 23.20
C PRO A 103 13.57 -13.62 21.79
N ASP A 104 13.53 -14.93 21.66
CA ASP A 104 13.68 -15.66 20.41
C ASP A 104 12.35 -16.23 19.89
N ASN A 105 12.10 -16.14 18.57
CA ASN A 105 10.85 -16.60 17.96
C ASN A 105 10.68 -18.14 17.97
N GLU A 106 11.77 -18.91 17.92
CA GLU A 106 11.67 -20.36 18.02
C GLU A 106 11.32 -20.79 19.46
N LEU A 107 11.89 -20.10 20.45
CA LEU A 107 11.54 -20.30 21.85
C LEU A 107 10.10 -19.86 22.15
N LYS A 108 9.59 -18.78 21.49
CA LYS A 108 8.17 -18.41 21.56
C LYS A 108 7.27 -19.52 21.01
N LYS A 109 7.64 -20.15 19.91
CA LYS A 109 6.89 -21.29 19.35
C LYS A 109 6.96 -22.51 20.31
N ASP A 110 8.15 -22.82 20.84
CA ASP A 110 8.29 -23.90 21.83
C ASP A 110 7.45 -23.65 23.07
N PHE A 111 7.36 -22.40 23.54
CA PHE A 111 6.48 -22.01 24.63
C PHE A 111 5.01 -22.30 24.32
N LEU A 112 4.51 -21.88 23.16
CA LEU A 112 3.15 -22.15 22.71
C LEU A 112 2.87 -23.65 22.55
N ILE A 113 3.81 -24.40 21.96
CA ILE A 113 3.69 -25.87 21.83
C ILE A 113 3.60 -26.55 23.20
N ASN A 114 4.36 -26.07 24.19
CA ASN A 114 4.30 -26.63 25.53
C ASN A 114 2.97 -26.27 26.22
N ILE A 115 2.45 -25.06 26.09
CA ILE A 115 1.10 -24.67 26.56
C ILE A 115 0.05 -25.63 25.98
N LYS A 116 0.10 -25.88 24.67
CA LYS A 116 -0.85 -26.78 24.00
C LYS A 116 -0.81 -28.20 24.52
N LYS A 117 0.35 -28.70 24.99
CA LYS A 117 0.50 -30.04 25.53
C LYS A 117 -0.05 -30.22 26.95
N VAL A 118 0.02 -29.15 27.76
CA VAL A 118 -0.25 -29.24 29.19
C VAL A 118 -1.56 -28.59 29.65
N SER A 119 -2.18 -27.78 28.77
CA SER A 119 -3.42 -27.07 29.11
C SER A 119 -4.57 -27.51 28.23
N ASP A 120 -5.66 -28.00 28.83
CA ASP A 120 -6.89 -28.29 28.09
C ASP A 120 -7.56 -27.03 27.51
N ASN A 121 -7.34 -25.89 28.16
CA ASN A 121 -7.84 -24.58 27.75
C ASN A 121 -6.82 -23.80 26.90
N TRP A 122 -5.95 -24.50 26.16
CA TRP A 122 -4.92 -23.87 25.36
C TRP A 122 -5.46 -22.92 24.27
N PRO A 123 -6.65 -23.13 23.63
CA PRO A 123 -7.12 -22.22 22.59
C PRO A 123 -7.36 -20.79 23.12
N GLU A 124 -7.98 -20.65 24.29
CA GLU A 124 -8.21 -19.36 24.93
C GLU A 124 -6.90 -18.71 25.40
N VAL A 125 -5.96 -19.52 25.88
CA VAL A 125 -4.62 -19.03 26.24
C VAL A 125 -3.89 -18.52 25.00
N PHE A 126 -4.00 -19.21 23.86
CA PHE A 126 -3.42 -18.78 22.59
C PHE A 126 -4.01 -17.45 22.12
N ILE A 127 -5.32 -17.24 22.26
CA ILE A 127 -5.93 -15.93 21.94
C ILE A 127 -5.39 -14.83 22.86
N LYS A 128 -5.26 -15.08 24.16
CA LYS A 128 -4.62 -14.13 25.08
C LYS A 128 -3.17 -13.85 24.68
N CYS A 129 -2.40 -14.89 24.33
CA CYS A 129 -1.04 -14.74 23.80
C CYS A 129 -1.01 -13.88 22.52
N PHE A 130 -2.00 -14.03 21.64
CA PHE A 130 -2.11 -13.25 20.41
C PHE A 130 -2.34 -11.76 20.68
N TYR A 131 -3.12 -11.41 21.68
CA TYR A 131 -3.31 -10.02 22.10
C TYR A 131 -2.04 -9.39 22.66
N GLU A 132 -1.20 -10.18 23.38
CA GLU A 132 0.06 -9.69 23.95
C GLU A 132 1.18 -9.61 22.91
N TYR A 133 1.29 -10.61 22.04
CA TYR A 133 2.32 -10.69 21.01
C TYR A 133 1.79 -11.41 19.76
N PRO A 134 1.37 -10.69 18.73
CA PRO A 134 0.73 -11.30 17.56
C PRO A 134 1.75 -12.07 16.71
N MET A 135 1.47 -13.37 16.57
CA MET A 135 2.24 -14.30 15.72
C MET A 135 1.29 -15.05 14.79
N LYS A 136 1.64 -15.15 13.50
CA LYS A 136 0.85 -15.94 12.53
C LYS A 136 0.73 -17.40 12.97
N PHE A 137 1.78 -17.97 13.57
CA PHE A 137 1.79 -19.31 14.13
C PHE A 137 0.59 -19.61 15.05
N ILE A 138 0.20 -18.65 15.92
CA ILE A 138 -0.92 -18.80 16.85
C ILE A 138 -2.22 -19.04 16.08
N LEU A 139 -2.49 -18.22 15.08
CA LEU A 139 -3.72 -18.30 14.28
C LEU A 139 -3.74 -19.55 13.40
N ASP A 140 -2.62 -19.86 12.75
CA ASP A 140 -2.49 -21.03 11.88
C ASP A 140 -2.68 -22.34 12.68
N ASP A 141 -2.13 -22.43 13.87
CA ASP A 141 -2.25 -23.63 14.72
C ASP A 141 -3.68 -23.79 15.29
N LEU A 142 -4.33 -22.69 15.68
CA LEU A 142 -5.74 -22.70 16.08
C LEU A 142 -6.65 -23.16 14.93
N VAL A 143 -6.45 -22.64 13.72
CA VAL A 143 -7.22 -23.03 12.54
C VAL A 143 -6.99 -24.50 12.20
N ALA A 144 -5.74 -24.97 12.25
CA ALA A 144 -5.37 -26.37 11.99
C ALA A 144 -6.00 -27.33 13.00
N ALA A 145 -6.17 -26.88 14.24
CA ALA A 145 -6.81 -27.65 15.32
C ALA A 145 -8.35 -27.57 15.31
N GLY A 146 -8.97 -26.86 14.35
CA GLY A 146 -10.42 -26.77 14.20
C GLY A 146 -11.08 -25.57 14.89
N HIS A 147 -10.31 -24.68 15.51
CA HIS A 147 -10.82 -23.48 16.22
C HIS A 147 -10.94 -22.25 15.30
N LYS A 148 -11.34 -22.45 14.04
CA LYS A 148 -11.46 -21.38 13.03
C LYS A 148 -12.45 -20.29 13.46
N ASP A 149 -13.57 -20.68 14.08
CA ASP A 149 -14.59 -19.71 14.51
C ASP A 149 -14.07 -18.79 15.60
N LEU A 150 -13.31 -19.31 16.55
CA LEU A 150 -12.65 -18.52 17.59
C LEU A 150 -11.66 -17.50 16.98
N VAL A 151 -10.92 -17.90 15.96
CA VAL A 151 -10.01 -17.00 15.24
C VAL A 151 -10.78 -15.93 14.48
N ASN A 152 -11.88 -16.29 13.77
CA ASN A 152 -12.72 -15.32 13.05
C ASN A 152 -13.35 -14.29 14.01
N GLU A 153 -13.84 -14.75 15.16
CA GLU A 153 -14.39 -13.87 16.21
C GLU A 153 -13.32 -12.91 16.74
N THR A 154 -12.13 -13.42 17.03
CA THR A 154 -11.00 -12.62 17.53
C THR A 154 -10.58 -11.55 16.52
N VAL A 155 -10.36 -11.94 15.27
CA VAL A 155 -9.98 -11.01 14.17
C VAL A 155 -11.11 -10.00 13.93
N GLY A 156 -12.37 -10.44 13.94
CA GLY A 156 -13.53 -9.57 13.80
C GLY A 156 -13.64 -8.54 14.93
N ASN A 157 -13.38 -8.95 16.18
CA ASN A 157 -13.36 -8.05 17.33
C ASN A 157 -12.25 -7.00 17.21
N ILE A 158 -11.04 -7.39 16.83
CA ILE A 158 -9.92 -6.46 16.61
C ILE A 158 -10.26 -5.43 15.53
N ILE A 159 -10.84 -5.87 14.40
CA ILE A 159 -11.25 -4.97 13.32
C ILE A 159 -12.35 -4.00 13.78
N SER A 160 -13.31 -4.47 14.57
CA SER A 160 -14.41 -3.64 15.06
C SER A 160 -13.97 -2.63 16.11
N HIS A 161 -12.94 -2.95 16.89
CA HIS A 161 -12.38 -2.11 17.97
C HIS A 161 -10.96 -1.62 17.63
N TYR A 162 -10.70 -1.30 16.36
CA TYR A 162 -9.38 -0.92 15.85
C TYR A 162 -8.70 0.23 16.60
N ARG A 163 -9.46 1.12 17.25
CA ARG A 163 -8.91 2.22 18.06
C ARG A 163 -8.32 1.75 19.38
N ASP A 164 -8.94 0.75 20.00
CA ASP A 164 -8.49 0.19 21.28
C ASP A 164 -7.29 -0.75 21.07
N TYR A 165 -7.21 -1.37 19.88
CA TYR A 165 -6.18 -2.34 19.50
C TYR A 165 -5.37 -1.89 18.29
N THR A 166 -4.97 -0.60 18.22
CA THR A 166 -4.37 -0.02 17.00
C THR A 166 -3.20 -0.83 16.44
N ASP A 167 -2.20 -1.16 17.26
CA ASP A 167 -1.01 -1.90 16.78
C ASP A 167 -1.37 -3.32 16.32
N LEU A 168 -2.26 -3.99 17.05
CA LEU A 168 -2.73 -5.32 16.69
C LEU A 168 -3.60 -5.30 15.43
N PHE A 169 -4.45 -4.28 15.27
CA PHE A 169 -5.23 -4.05 14.07
C PHE A 169 -4.33 -3.85 12.84
N ILE A 170 -3.29 -3.02 12.96
CA ILE A 170 -2.29 -2.83 11.89
C ILE A 170 -1.59 -4.16 11.55
N TRP A 171 -1.24 -4.96 12.56
CA TRP A 171 -0.67 -6.28 12.34
C TRP A 171 -1.64 -7.19 11.57
N VAL A 172 -2.92 -7.22 11.95
CA VAL A 172 -3.99 -7.99 11.27
C VAL A 172 -4.12 -7.54 9.82
N CYS A 173 -4.22 -6.24 9.57
CA CYS A 173 -4.34 -5.71 8.22
C CYS A 173 -3.13 -6.10 7.35
N LYS A 174 -1.91 -5.95 7.85
CA LYS A 174 -0.67 -6.26 7.13
C LYS A 174 -0.52 -7.75 6.81
N ASN A 175 -0.89 -8.63 7.76
CA ASN A 175 -0.58 -10.06 7.64
C ASN A 175 -1.74 -10.92 7.13
N LEU A 176 -2.99 -10.44 7.26
CA LEU A 176 -4.17 -11.22 6.93
C LEU A 176 -5.00 -10.58 5.81
N VAL A 177 -5.23 -9.26 5.84
CA VAL A 177 -6.08 -8.57 4.86
C VAL A 177 -5.39 -8.47 3.51
N GLY A 178 -4.12 -8.05 3.46
CA GLY A 178 -3.33 -7.95 2.24
C GLY A 178 -3.02 -9.30 1.57
N LYS A 179 -3.24 -10.41 2.26
CA LYS A 179 -2.98 -11.77 1.78
C LYS A 179 -4.25 -12.62 1.69
N ARG A 180 -5.35 -12.02 1.29
CA ARG A 180 -6.67 -12.67 1.27
C ARG A 180 -6.75 -13.99 0.51
N GLY A 181 -6.00 -14.13 -0.58
CA GLY A 181 -5.96 -15.37 -1.35
C GLY A 181 -5.34 -16.57 -0.60
N GLU A 182 -4.54 -16.30 0.43
CA GLU A 182 -3.87 -17.30 1.25
C GLU A 182 -4.63 -17.62 2.55
N SER A 183 -5.54 -16.74 2.98
CA SER A 183 -6.24 -16.87 4.25
C SER A 183 -7.57 -17.61 4.09
N LYS A 184 -7.77 -18.65 4.89
CA LYS A 184 -9.05 -19.37 5.03
C LYS A 184 -10.03 -18.65 5.97
N LEU A 185 -9.68 -17.47 6.48
CA LEU A 185 -10.45 -16.71 7.46
C LEU A 185 -11.52 -15.85 6.79
N SER A 186 -12.63 -15.64 7.50
CA SER A 186 -13.69 -14.71 7.10
C SER A 186 -13.37 -13.32 7.64
N ILE A 187 -12.69 -12.49 6.82
CA ILE A 187 -12.23 -11.16 7.24
C ILE A 187 -13.22 -10.11 6.77
N ASN A 188 -13.65 -9.21 7.68
CA ASN A 188 -14.45 -8.03 7.34
C ASN A 188 -13.57 -7.00 6.61
N PHE A 189 -13.53 -7.11 5.27
CA PHE A 189 -12.71 -6.25 4.42
C PHE A 189 -13.15 -4.79 4.48
N ASP A 190 -14.44 -4.53 4.43
CA ASP A 190 -15.00 -3.17 4.55
C ASP A 190 -14.56 -2.51 5.86
N GLY A 191 -14.70 -3.23 6.98
CA GLY A 191 -14.28 -2.76 8.29
C GLY A 191 -12.78 -2.49 8.37
N ALA A 192 -11.96 -3.34 7.76
CA ALA A 192 -10.51 -3.17 7.72
C ALA A 192 -10.09 -1.91 6.95
N ILE A 193 -10.63 -1.69 5.74
CA ILE A 193 -10.32 -0.50 4.94
C ILE A 193 -10.79 0.79 5.63
N MET A 194 -12.01 0.79 6.16
CA MET A 194 -12.54 1.95 6.89
C MET A 194 -11.74 2.25 8.16
N GLY A 195 -11.30 1.22 8.88
CA GLY A 195 -10.43 1.39 10.05
C GLY A 195 -9.06 1.97 9.68
N LEU A 196 -8.41 1.45 8.62
CA LEU A 196 -7.12 1.95 8.12
C LEU A 196 -7.21 3.42 7.71
N THR A 197 -8.20 3.78 6.90
CA THR A 197 -8.36 5.16 6.42
C THR A 197 -8.66 6.14 7.55
N HIS A 198 -9.45 5.73 8.52
CA HIS A 198 -9.75 6.56 9.68
C HIS A 198 -8.53 6.74 10.61
N LEU A 199 -7.74 5.67 10.87
CA LEU A 199 -6.49 5.80 11.62
C LEU A 199 -5.47 6.66 10.89
N MET A 200 -5.43 6.60 9.57
CA MET A 200 -4.59 7.46 8.73
C MET A 200 -4.96 8.93 8.89
N GLU A 201 -6.26 9.26 8.86
CA GLU A 201 -6.76 10.61 9.10
C GLU A 201 -6.38 11.12 10.50
N ILE A 202 -6.56 10.27 11.54
CA ILE A 202 -6.17 10.62 12.91
C ILE A 202 -4.66 10.87 12.98
N ALA A 203 -3.84 9.98 12.42
CA ALA A 203 -2.38 10.12 12.44
C ALA A 203 -1.93 11.39 11.72
N SER A 204 -2.51 11.72 10.55
CA SER A 204 -2.24 12.96 9.83
C SER A 204 -2.56 14.19 10.66
N ARG A 205 -3.75 14.24 11.26
CA ARG A 205 -4.17 15.36 12.13
C ARG A 205 -3.26 15.53 13.35
N GLU A 206 -2.83 14.42 13.97
CA GLU A 206 -1.91 14.49 15.12
C GLU A 206 -0.49 14.91 14.68
N LEU A 207 -0.07 14.61 13.45
CA LEU A 207 1.18 15.11 12.87
C LEU A 207 1.14 16.62 12.66
N VAL A 208 0.05 17.17 12.13
CA VAL A 208 -0.16 18.63 12.00
C VAL A 208 -0.11 19.33 13.35
N ASN A 209 -0.65 18.68 14.39
CA ASN A 209 -0.64 19.18 15.78
C ASN A 209 0.67 18.88 16.53
N GLU A 210 1.70 18.36 15.86
CA GLU A 210 3.00 18.01 16.44
C GLU A 210 2.95 17.04 17.63
N LYS A 211 1.92 16.20 17.72
CA LYS A 211 1.77 15.22 18.79
C LYS A 211 2.32 13.86 18.40
N ASN A 212 3.12 13.26 19.30
CA ASN A 212 3.71 11.93 19.11
C ASN A 212 4.24 11.69 17.68
N VAL A 213 4.98 12.68 17.14
CA VAL A 213 5.35 12.75 15.72
C VAL A 213 6.00 11.46 15.22
N VAL A 214 6.89 10.84 15.99
CA VAL A 214 7.58 9.60 15.58
C VAL A 214 6.60 8.45 15.42
N TYR A 215 5.70 8.25 16.39
CA TYR A 215 4.69 7.20 16.34
C TYR A 215 3.70 7.43 15.20
N ASN A 216 3.12 8.63 15.12
CA ASN A 216 2.08 8.94 14.13
C ASN A 216 2.64 8.91 12.69
N ARG A 217 3.88 9.33 12.48
CA ARG A 217 4.55 9.21 11.16
C ARG A 217 4.78 7.76 10.77
N LYS A 218 5.23 6.92 11.71
CA LYS A 218 5.38 5.49 11.49
C LYS A 218 4.04 4.83 11.18
N LEU A 219 3.01 5.16 11.97
CA LEU A 219 1.64 4.63 11.78
C LEU A 219 1.10 5.03 10.41
N PHE A 220 1.17 6.32 10.06
CA PHE A 220 0.72 6.86 8.78
C PHE A 220 1.40 6.16 7.61
N ASN A 221 2.74 6.10 7.60
CA ASN A 221 3.50 5.45 6.53
C ASN A 221 3.15 3.96 6.40
N THR A 222 3.00 3.27 7.53
CA THR A 222 2.62 1.84 7.54
C THR A 222 1.24 1.64 6.92
N ILE A 223 0.27 2.51 7.23
CA ILE A 223 -1.09 2.43 6.66
C ILE A 223 -1.06 2.71 5.15
N VAL A 224 -0.31 3.73 4.72
CA VAL A 224 -0.14 4.04 3.29
C VAL A 224 0.46 2.85 2.55
N ASP A 225 1.50 2.20 3.11
CA ASP A 225 2.08 1.00 2.52
C ASP A 225 1.04 -0.14 2.40
N ILE A 226 0.24 -0.40 3.44
CA ILE A 226 -0.80 -1.43 3.41
C ILE A 226 -1.85 -1.13 2.33
N LEU A 227 -2.30 0.12 2.21
CA LEU A 227 -3.36 0.51 1.30
C LEU A 227 -2.94 0.50 -0.17
N PHE A 228 -1.69 0.88 -0.47
CA PHE A 228 -1.23 1.14 -1.84
C PHE A 228 -0.22 0.13 -2.39
N LYS A 229 0.54 -0.57 -1.55
CA LYS A 229 1.58 -1.50 -2.02
C LYS A 229 1.01 -2.70 -2.77
N ASP A 230 -0.11 -3.25 -2.28
CA ASP A 230 -0.79 -4.41 -2.88
C ASP A 230 -2.14 -4.01 -3.52
N ASP A 231 -2.28 -2.74 -3.89
CA ASP A 231 -3.49 -2.15 -4.50
C ASP A 231 -4.79 -2.39 -3.72
N LEU A 232 -4.69 -2.58 -2.42
CA LEU A 232 -5.80 -2.96 -1.54
C LEU A 232 -6.94 -1.93 -1.57
N LEU A 233 -6.58 -0.63 -1.57
CA LEU A 233 -7.54 0.47 -1.69
C LEU A 233 -8.20 0.49 -3.06
N ILE A 234 -7.43 0.26 -4.12
CA ILE A 234 -7.94 0.26 -5.49
C ILE A 234 -8.95 -0.87 -5.65
N GLU A 235 -8.61 -2.09 -5.20
CA GLU A 235 -9.50 -3.23 -5.19
C GLU A 235 -10.79 -2.96 -4.40
N TYR A 236 -10.69 -2.27 -3.27
CA TYR A 236 -11.85 -1.86 -2.49
C TYR A 236 -12.75 -0.90 -3.28
N ILE A 237 -12.18 0.11 -3.94
CA ILE A 237 -12.92 1.08 -4.75
C ILE A 237 -13.65 0.38 -5.90
N GLU A 238 -12.98 -0.52 -6.61
CA GLU A 238 -13.54 -1.25 -7.75
C GLU A 238 -14.70 -2.18 -7.39
N ARG A 239 -14.67 -2.76 -6.18
CA ARG A 239 -15.67 -3.73 -5.72
C ARG A 239 -16.79 -3.12 -4.88
N SER A 240 -16.63 -1.90 -4.41
CA SER A 240 -17.60 -1.24 -3.54
C SER A 240 -18.68 -0.52 -4.34
N ASP A 241 -19.84 -0.34 -3.74
CA ASP A 241 -20.85 0.55 -4.28
C ASP A 241 -20.44 2.04 -4.12
N GLU A 242 -21.07 2.91 -4.92
CA GLU A 242 -20.80 4.34 -4.94
C GLU A 242 -20.95 4.99 -3.55
N LYS A 243 -21.92 4.53 -2.75
CA LYS A 243 -22.17 5.08 -1.41
C LYS A 243 -21.00 4.84 -0.47
N LYS A 244 -20.40 3.65 -0.51
CA LYS A 244 -19.21 3.31 0.28
C LYS A 244 -18.00 4.12 -0.17
N VAL A 245 -17.81 4.26 -1.49
CA VAL A 245 -16.70 5.06 -2.03
C VAL A 245 -16.84 6.54 -1.65
N ARG A 246 -18.04 7.12 -1.75
CA ARG A 246 -18.29 8.52 -1.31
C ARG A 246 -17.98 8.74 0.17
N ARG A 247 -18.22 7.76 1.03
CA ARG A 247 -17.85 7.84 2.45
C ARG A 247 -16.35 7.82 2.69
N LEU A 248 -15.61 7.16 1.81
CA LEU A 248 -14.16 7.03 1.90
C LEU A 248 -13.43 8.30 1.39
N MET A 249 -14.01 9.00 0.41
CA MET A 249 -13.35 10.12 -0.28
C MET A 249 -12.77 11.20 0.65
N PRO A 250 -13.50 11.72 1.65
CA PRO A 250 -12.97 12.78 2.51
C PRO A 250 -11.70 12.35 3.27
N THR A 251 -11.67 11.11 3.74
CA THR A 251 -10.53 10.56 4.48
C THR A 251 -9.34 10.20 3.59
N MET A 252 -9.52 10.11 2.28
CA MET A 252 -8.46 9.76 1.34
C MET A 252 -7.92 10.94 0.54
N LEU A 253 -8.77 11.92 0.26
CA LEU A 253 -8.41 13.00 -0.67
C LEU A 253 -8.00 14.31 0.05
N ASN A 254 -8.35 14.44 1.33
CA ASN A 254 -8.11 15.65 2.12
C ASN A 254 -7.10 15.43 3.26
N VAL A 255 -6.17 14.51 3.08
CA VAL A 255 -5.12 14.19 4.06
C VAL A 255 -3.85 14.96 3.70
N ASP A 256 -3.46 15.92 4.52
CA ASP A 256 -2.33 16.84 4.25
C ASP A 256 -0.98 16.15 4.03
N GLU A 257 -0.74 15.02 4.70
CA GLU A 257 0.51 14.25 4.60
C GLU A 257 0.53 13.25 3.41
N MET A 258 -0.57 13.16 2.63
CA MET A 258 -0.68 12.23 1.51
C MET A 258 0.10 12.75 0.30
N LYS A 259 0.94 11.90 -0.28
CA LYS A 259 1.64 12.25 -1.53
C LYS A 259 0.66 12.37 -2.69
N ASP A 260 0.90 13.33 -3.58
CA ASP A 260 0.09 13.58 -4.76
C ASP A 260 -0.13 12.34 -5.62
N GLU A 261 0.90 11.47 -5.74
CA GLU A 261 0.81 10.22 -6.51
C GLU A 261 -0.31 9.28 -6.03
N TYR A 262 -0.52 9.18 -4.71
CA TYR A 262 -1.57 8.35 -4.12
C TYR A 262 -2.95 8.99 -4.26
N ILE A 263 -3.03 10.32 -4.14
CA ILE A 263 -4.26 11.08 -4.36
C ILE A 263 -4.72 10.90 -5.82
N ILE A 264 -3.80 11.05 -6.77
CA ILE A 264 -4.06 10.89 -8.20
C ILE A 264 -4.50 9.45 -8.50
N LYS A 265 -3.78 8.44 -7.96
CA LYS A 265 -4.13 7.03 -8.14
C LYS A 265 -5.53 6.72 -7.61
N THR A 266 -5.87 7.26 -6.42
CA THR A 266 -7.19 7.09 -5.81
C THR A 266 -8.29 7.74 -6.65
N ARG A 267 -8.11 8.99 -7.09
CA ARG A 267 -9.08 9.71 -7.95
C ARG A 267 -9.31 8.96 -9.25
N PHE A 268 -8.23 8.48 -9.87
CA PHE A 268 -8.32 7.70 -11.10
C PHE A 268 -9.13 6.42 -10.91
N ALA A 269 -8.87 5.65 -9.85
CA ALA A 269 -9.62 4.44 -9.54
C ALA A 269 -11.11 4.73 -9.29
N ILE A 270 -11.42 5.79 -8.53
CA ILE A 270 -12.80 6.23 -8.30
C ILE A 270 -13.49 6.59 -9.62
N LYS A 271 -12.85 7.38 -10.46
CA LYS A 271 -13.45 7.81 -11.74
C LYS A 271 -13.67 6.66 -12.71
N SER A 272 -12.74 5.68 -12.73
CA SER A 272 -12.84 4.50 -13.58
C SER A 272 -13.96 3.55 -13.13
N ALA A 273 -14.08 3.31 -11.82
CA ALA A 273 -15.07 2.40 -11.26
C ALA A 273 -16.47 3.04 -11.11
N HIS A 274 -16.51 4.35 -10.81
CA HIS A 274 -17.72 5.11 -10.49
C HIS A 274 -17.75 6.45 -11.25
N PRO A 275 -17.98 6.46 -12.57
CA PRO A 275 -17.96 7.67 -13.40
C PRO A 275 -18.95 8.77 -12.98
N SER A 276 -20.01 8.38 -12.23
CA SER A 276 -21.02 9.29 -11.68
C SER A 276 -20.52 10.16 -10.52
N ILE A 277 -19.38 9.80 -9.90
CA ILE A 277 -18.79 10.58 -8.83
C ILE A 277 -18.08 11.81 -9.41
N ILE A 278 -18.55 13.00 -9.00
CA ILE A 278 -17.95 14.28 -9.33
C ILE A 278 -17.18 14.77 -8.10
N PHE A 279 -15.93 15.20 -8.27
CA PHE A 279 -15.13 15.77 -7.20
C PHE A 279 -15.49 17.25 -7.00
N GLU A 280 -15.51 17.74 -5.75
CA GLU A 280 -15.93 19.11 -5.40
C GLU A 280 -15.14 20.20 -6.13
N ASN A 281 -13.86 19.96 -6.46
CA ASN A 281 -13.06 20.85 -7.29
C ASN A 281 -13.46 20.87 -8.78
N GLU A 282 -14.38 19.97 -9.19
CA GLU A 282 -15.00 19.99 -10.53
C GLU A 282 -16.30 20.84 -10.54
N VAL A 283 -16.83 21.19 -9.35
CA VAL A 283 -18.10 21.96 -9.20
C VAL A 283 -17.84 23.47 -9.08
N GLU A 284 -16.68 23.90 -8.62
CA GLU A 284 -16.30 25.33 -8.67
C GLU A 284 -15.87 25.73 -10.07
N SER A 285 -16.81 26.30 -10.79
CA SER A 285 -16.74 26.77 -12.18
C SER A 285 -16.78 25.64 -13.24
N VAL A 286 -17.95 25.13 -13.54
CA VAL A 286 -18.25 24.73 -14.91
C VAL A 286 -18.32 26.02 -15.75
N ASP A 287 -17.17 26.65 -15.92
CA ASP A 287 -16.93 27.49 -17.06
C ASP A 287 -16.91 26.55 -18.26
N THR A 288 -18.00 26.49 -19.00
CA THR A 288 -18.14 25.63 -20.19
C THR A 288 -17.08 25.95 -21.25
N SER A 289 -16.33 27.04 -21.07
CA SER A 289 -15.16 27.40 -21.90
C SER A 289 -13.96 26.50 -21.71
N ASN A 290 -13.91 25.71 -20.63
CA ASN A 290 -12.78 24.81 -20.27
C ASN A 290 -13.06 23.32 -20.45
N LEU A 291 -14.25 22.94 -20.92
CA LEU A 291 -14.55 21.54 -21.23
C LEU A 291 -13.76 21.06 -22.44
N LEU A 292 -13.09 19.91 -22.29
CA LEU A 292 -12.35 19.29 -23.36
C LEU A 292 -13.20 18.19 -24.02
N VAL A 293 -13.83 18.51 -25.15
CA VAL A 293 -14.65 17.54 -25.87
C VAL A 293 -13.77 16.63 -26.72
N VAL A 294 -13.87 15.31 -26.49
CA VAL A 294 -13.02 14.28 -27.11
C VAL A 294 -13.83 13.09 -27.58
N THR A 295 -13.27 12.25 -28.44
CA THR A 295 -13.89 10.99 -28.83
C THR A 295 -13.66 9.91 -27.76
N GLN A 296 -14.53 8.90 -27.70
CA GLN A 296 -14.37 7.73 -26.83
C GLN A 296 -12.99 7.09 -27.00
N ARG A 297 -12.58 6.88 -28.25
CA ARG A 297 -11.29 6.29 -28.59
C ARG A 297 -10.10 7.08 -28.04
N SER A 298 -10.10 8.39 -28.19
CA SER A 298 -9.01 9.25 -27.67
C SER A 298 -8.98 9.26 -26.16
N TYR A 299 -10.15 9.24 -25.53
CA TYR A 299 -10.26 9.14 -24.08
C TYR A 299 -9.63 7.83 -23.55
N GLU A 300 -9.97 6.69 -24.15
CA GLU A 300 -9.42 5.38 -23.80
C GLU A 300 -7.90 5.31 -24.02
N LEU A 301 -7.39 5.90 -25.12
CA LEU A 301 -5.95 5.98 -25.37
C LEU A 301 -5.23 6.78 -24.28
N LYS A 302 -5.81 7.89 -23.85
CA LYS A 302 -5.22 8.72 -22.78
C LYS A 302 -5.32 8.06 -21.39
N GLN A 303 -6.37 7.31 -21.13
CA GLN A 303 -6.47 6.47 -19.93
C GLN A 303 -5.36 5.41 -19.91
N ASN A 304 -5.16 4.71 -21.04
CA ASN A 304 -4.12 3.67 -21.13
C ASN A 304 -2.71 4.28 -21.01
N GLU A 305 -2.48 5.47 -21.55
CA GLU A 305 -1.23 6.22 -21.39
C GLU A 305 -0.97 6.54 -19.92
N LEU A 306 -1.98 7.06 -19.21
CA LEU A 306 -1.87 7.34 -17.77
C LEU A 306 -1.59 6.07 -16.97
N LYS A 307 -2.31 4.99 -17.26
CA LYS A 307 -2.10 3.69 -16.62
C LYS A 307 -0.68 3.18 -16.84
N TYR A 308 -0.17 3.26 -18.07
CA TYR A 308 1.20 2.86 -18.39
C TYR A 308 2.25 3.67 -17.61
N LEU A 309 2.08 4.99 -17.52
CA LEU A 309 2.98 5.83 -16.72
C LEU A 309 2.99 5.42 -15.25
N MET A 310 1.83 5.13 -14.68
CA MET A 310 1.69 4.79 -13.26
C MET A 310 2.14 3.38 -12.92
N GLU A 311 1.84 2.40 -13.78
CA GLU A 311 2.11 0.99 -13.49
C GLU A 311 3.48 0.51 -13.98
N VAL A 312 4.07 1.19 -14.97
CA VAL A 312 5.33 0.76 -15.60
C VAL A 312 6.43 1.80 -15.41
N GLU A 313 6.23 3.04 -15.87
CA GLU A 313 7.32 4.02 -15.90
C GLU A 313 7.70 4.54 -14.50
N ILE A 314 6.73 4.83 -13.64
CA ILE A 314 7.01 5.31 -12.27
C ILE A 314 7.70 4.22 -11.43
N PRO A 315 7.23 2.97 -11.36
CA PRO A 315 7.93 1.89 -10.65
C PRO A 315 9.34 1.64 -11.18
N LYS A 316 9.52 1.64 -12.52
CA LYS A 316 10.83 1.50 -13.15
C LYS A 316 11.78 2.64 -12.74
N ASN A 317 11.32 3.86 -12.75
CA ASN A 317 12.11 5.00 -12.31
C ASN A 317 12.43 4.94 -10.80
N SER A 318 11.52 4.44 -9.97
CA SER A 318 11.80 4.23 -8.55
C SER A 318 12.92 3.20 -8.33
N GLN A 319 12.96 2.16 -9.15
CA GLN A 319 14.05 1.18 -9.15
C GLN A 319 15.37 1.83 -9.62
N GLU A 320 15.35 2.61 -10.71
CA GLU A 320 16.52 3.36 -11.22
C GLU A 320 17.11 4.29 -10.14
N ILE A 321 16.27 4.95 -9.34
CA ILE A 321 16.69 5.78 -8.20
C ILE A 321 17.37 4.91 -7.13
N GLY A 322 16.79 3.77 -6.78
CA GLY A 322 17.35 2.83 -5.81
C GLY A 322 18.74 2.31 -6.23
N GLU A 323 18.85 1.86 -7.47
CA GLU A 323 20.12 1.37 -8.05
C GLU A 323 21.20 2.46 -8.10
N ALA A 324 20.80 3.71 -8.40
CA ALA A 324 21.72 4.84 -8.42
C ALA A 324 22.21 5.21 -7.01
N MET A 325 21.36 5.06 -5.99
CA MET A 325 21.74 5.29 -4.58
C MET A 325 22.76 4.27 -4.07
N GLU A 326 22.71 3.04 -4.56
CA GLU A 326 23.66 1.98 -4.15
C GLU A 326 25.08 2.17 -4.72
N LYS A 327 25.24 2.95 -5.80
CA LYS A 327 26.51 3.10 -6.54
C LYS A 327 27.50 4.12 -5.97
N GLY A 328 27.27 4.74 -4.79
CA GLY A 328 28.26 5.58 -4.12
C GLY A 328 27.80 6.97 -3.72
N ASP A 329 28.70 7.97 -3.65
CA ASP A 329 28.38 9.31 -3.12
C ASP A 329 27.27 10.01 -3.93
N ILE A 330 26.13 10.15 -3.26
CA ILE A 330 24.88 10.70 -3.82
C ILE A 330 25.06 12.14 -4.34
N ARG A 331 26.00 12.90 -3.76
CA ARG A 331 26.17 14.33 -4.08
C ARG A 331 26.73 14.59 -5.49
N GLU A 332 27.57 13.68 -5.99
CA GLU A 332 28.22 13.78 -7.29
C GLU A 332 27.67 12.77 -8.32
N ASN A 333 26.72 11.92 -7.92
CA ASN A 333 26.19 10.87 -8.80
C ASN A 333 25.24 11.44 -9.85
N ALA A 334 25.73 11.50 -11.10
CA ALA A 334 24.97 12.00 -12.25
C ALA A 334 23.75 11.12 -12.57
N GLU A 335 23.84 9.79 -12.37
CA GLU A 335 22.74 8.85 -12.60
C GLU A 335 21.59 9.11 -11.62
N TYR A 336 21.92 9.36 -10.36
CA TYR A 336 20.94 9.70 -9.33
C TYR A 336 20.21 11.02 -9.64
N LYS A 337 20.94 12.07 -10.03
CA LYS A 337 20.33 13.35 -10.41
C LYS A 337 19.41 13.20 -11.61
N TYR A 338 19.85 12.47 -12.64
CA TYR A 338 19.03 12.19 -13.83
C TYR A 338 17.74 11.42 -13.47
N ALA A 339 17.85 10.41 -12.60
CA ALA A 339 16.69 9.62 -12.18
C ALA A 339 15.67 10.45 -11.38
N LEU A 340 16.12 11.43 -10.58
CA LEU A 340 15.24 12.38 -9.90
C LEU A 340 14.57 13.37 -10.87
N GLU A 341 15.30 13.91 -11.84
CA GLU A 341 14.73 14.77 -12.88
C GLU A 341 13.65 14.02 -13.70
N LYS A 342 13.93 12.77 -14.05
CA LYS A 342 12.97 11.88 -14.70
C LYS A 342 11.73 11.64 -13.82
N GLN A 343 11.89 11.48 -12.51
CA GLN A 343 10.78 11.34 -11.57
C GLN A 343 9.87 12.56 -11.59
N ASP A 344 10.43 13.76 -11.54
CA ASP A 344 9.66 15.00 -11.55
C ASP A 344 8.95 15.19 -12.90
N PHE A 345 9.60 14.83 -14.00
CA PHE A 345 8.99 14.84 -15.33
C PHE A 345 7.79 13.86 -15.39
N LEU A 346 7.94 12.62 -14.93
CA LEU A 346 6.87 11.64 -14.90
C LEU A 346 5.68 12.09 -14.03
N LYS A 347 5.95 12.66 -12.85
CA LYS A 347 4.91 13.26 -11.99
C LYS A 347 4.14 14.37 -12.70
N GLN A 348 4.85 15.25 -13.40
CA GLN A 348 4.22 16.31 -14.17
C GLN A 348 3.36 15.77 -15.31
N GLN A 349 3.82 14.75 -16.04
CA GLN A 349 3.05 14.09 -17.10
C GLN A 349 1.77 13.45 -16.55
N VAL A 350 1.86 12.72 -15.44
CA VAL A 350 0.70 12.12 -14.76
C VAL A 350 -0.30 13.21 -14.34
N ARG A 351 0.17 14.32 -13.75
CA ARG A 351 -0.69 15.43 -13.35
C ARG A 351 -1.44 16.03 -14.55
N ILE A 352 -0.72 16.35 -15.63
CA ILE A 352 -1.32 16.94 -16.86
C ILE A 352 -2.36 15.98 -17.45
N LEU A 353 -2.03 14.69 -17.58
CA LEU A 353 -2.95 13.70 -18.13
C LEU A 353 -4.20 13.54 -17.25
N THR A 354 -4.03 13.51 -15.94
CA THR A 354 -5.14 13.43 -15.00
C THR A 354 -6.06 14.63 -15.09
N ASP A 355 -5.49 15.84 -15.09
CA ASP A 355 -6.26 17.07 -15.23
C ASP A 355 -7.02 17.13 -16.56
N ASN A 356 -6.41 16.67 -17.64
CA ASN A 356 -7.03 16.60 -18.94
C ASN A 356 -8.16 15.57 -19.01
N LEU A 357 -7.95 14.37 -18.44
CA LEU A 357 -8.97 13.32 -18.37
C LEU A 357 -10.15 13.74 -17.49
N ASN A 358 -9.90 14.48 -16.41
CA ASN A 358 -10.97 15.00 -15.53
C ASN A 358 -11.84 16.04 -16.23
N ARG A 359 -11.28 16.84 -17.15
CA ARG A 359 -12.02 17.83 -17.94
C ARG A 359 -12.64 17.27 -19.21
N ALA A 360 -12.27 16.05 -19.60
CA ALA A 360 -12.71 15.47 -20.86
C ALA A 360 -14.18 15.07 -20.81
N GLN A 361 -14.94 15.55 -21.78
CA GLN A 361 -16.30 15.16 -22.06
C GLN A 361 -16.32 14.33 -23.35
N ILE A 362 -16.87 13.12 -23.27
CA ILE A 362 -16.95 12.23 -24.42
C ILE A 362 -18.06 12.72 -25.35
N LEU A 363 -17.71 12.94 -26.60
CA LEU A 363 -18.62 13.33 -27.66
C LEU A 363 -19.55 12.16 -28.01
N LYS A 364 -20.85 12.34 -27.80
CA LYS A 364 -21.87 11.36 -28.18
C LYS A 364 -22.40 11.64 -29.58
N PRO A 365 -22.44 10.65 -30.48
CA PRO A 365 -22.94 10.83 -31.84
C PRO A 365 -24.36 11.41 -31.92
N GLU A 366 -25.20 11.14 -30.91
CA GLU A 366 -26.59 11.63 -30.85
C GLU A 366 -26.66 13.16 -30.62
N GLU A 367 -25.67 13.71 -29.95
CA GLU A 367 -25.62 15.14 -29.57
C GLU A 367 -25.09 16.04 -30.71
N ILE A 368 -24.57 15.45 -31.80
CA ILE A 368 -23.99 16.20 -32.91
C ILE A 368 -25.06 16.90 -33.74
N LYS A 369 -25.03 18.22 -33.74
CA LYS A 369 -25.93 19.07 -34.56
C LYS A 369 -25.30 19.33 -35.91
N THR A 370 -26.06 19.21 -36.98
CA THR A 370 -25.62 19.43 -38.39
C THR A 370 -26.25 20.67 -39.07
N ASN A 371 -27.12 21.40 -38.37
CA ASN A 371 -27.66 22.68 -38.83
C ASN A 371 -26.61 23.80 -38.85
N VAL A 372 -25.59 23.68 -38.00
CA VAL A 372 -24.41 24.52 -37.93
C VAL A 372 -23.18 23.66 -37.79
N ILE A 373 -22.00 24.18 -38.05
CA ILE A 373 -20.74 23.50 -37.76
C ILE A 373 -20.59 23.37 -36.25
N SER A 374 -20.55 22.17 -35.77
CA SER A 374 -20.32 21.82 -34.37
C SER A 374 -19.22 20.76 -34.23
N ILE A 375 -18.82 20.48 -33.02
CA ILE A 375 -17.84 19.40 -32.75
C ILE A 375 -18.46 18.07 -33.21
N GLY A 376 -17.70 17.24 -33.91
CA GLY A 376 -18.19 16.00 -34.50
C GLY A 376 -18.77 16.13 -35.90
N THR A 377 -18.68 17.32 -36.56
CA THR A 377 -19.16 17.49 -37.92
C THR A 377 -18.04 17.39 -38.95
N MET A 378 -18.41 16.87 -40.12
CA MET A 378 -17.61 16.94 -41.35
C MET A 378 -18.17 18.06 -42.22
N VAL A 379 -17.31 19.01 -42.55
CA VAL A 379 -17.65 20.20 -43.31
C VAL A 379 -17.06 20.11 -44.71
N THR A 380 -17.90 20.23 -45.73
CA THR A 380 -17.45 20.34 -47.12
C THR A 380 -17.45 21.80 -47.51
N MET A 381 -16.32 22.32 -47.94
CA MET A 381 -16.14 23.72 -48.32
C MET A 381 -15.52 23.83 -49.69
N ASN A 382 -15.88 24.90 -50.44
CA ASN A 382 -15.26 25.25 -51.71
C ASN A 382 -14.42 26.51 -51.57
N SER A 383 -13.14 26.42 -51.95
CA SER A 383 -12.28 27.59 -52.08
C SER A 383 -12.75 28.43 -53.28
N ILE A 384 -13.01 29.72 -53.01
CA ILE A 384 -13.47 30.64 -54.10
C ILE A 384 -12.30 30.97 -55.03
N ASP A 385 -11.08 30.97 -54.52
CA ASP A 385 -9.88 31.35 -55.27
C ASP A 385 -9.47 30.27 -56.28
N ASP A 386 -9.52 29.01 -55.88
CA ASP A 386 -9.01 27.87 -56.65
C ASP A 386 -10.12 26.95 -57.19
N ASN A 387 -11.38 27.22 -56.82
CA ASN A 387 -12.55 26.39 -57.07
C ASN A 387 -12.39 24.92 -56.64
N LYS A 388 -11.59 24.68 -55.58
CA LYS A 388 -11.32 23.33 -55.02
C LYS A 388 -12.25 23.05 -53.86
N THR A 389 -12.84 21.88 -53.87
CA THR A 389 -13.64 21.41 -52.77
C THR A 389 -12.79 20.60 -51.78
N GLU A 390 -12.88 20.96 -50.52
CA GLU A 390 -12.14 20.31 -49.44
C GLU A 390 -13.10 19.89 -48.32
N LYS A 391 -12.75 18.83 -47.64
CA LYS A 391 -13.49 18.32 -46.46
C LYS A 391 -12.64 18.41 -45.21
N PHE A 392 -13.21 18.94 -44.17
CA PHE A 392 -12.59 19.04 -42.87
C PHE A 392 -13.48 18.41 -41.80
N ILE A 393 -12.88 17.73 -40.82
CA ILE A 393 -13.59 17.17 -39.66
C ILE A 393 -13.24 18.03 -38.45
N ILE A 394 -14.24 18.46 -37.70
CA ILE A 394 -14.05 19.26 -36.48
C ILE A 394 -14.17 18.36 -35.28
N LEU A 395 -13.08 18.15 -34.59
CA LEU A 395 -12.99 17.29 -33.38
C LEU A 395 -12.24 18.01 -32.24
N GLY A 396 -11.86 17.27 -31.23
CA GLY A 396 -11.10 17.78 -30.11
C GLY A 396 -9.60 17.97 -30.39
N PRO A 397 -8.87 18.59 -29.44
CA PRO A 397 -7.42 18.76 -29.57
C PRO A 397 -6.66 17.42 -29.61
N TRP A 398 -7.18 16.37 -29.03
CA TRP A 398 -6.53 15.05 -29.01
C TRP A 398 -6.64 14.32 -30.35
N GLU A 399 -7.62 14.66 -31.17
CA GLU A 399 -7.86 14.08 -32.48
C GLU A 399 -7.23 14.87 -33.62
N SER A 400 -6.67 16.08 -33.33
CA SER A 400 -6.16 16.98 -34.34
C SER A 400 -5.06 16.32 -35.19
N ASP A 401 -5.35 16.19 -36.48
CA ASP A 401 -4.43 15.62 -37.48
C ASP A 401 -4.58 16.42 -38.80
N PRO A 402 -3.73 17.45 -39.01
CA PRO A 402 -3.78 18.26 -40.22
C PRO A 402 -3.60 17.44 -41.51
N ALA A 403 -2.85 16.35 -41.50
CA ALA A 403 -2.66 15.48 -42.65
C ALA A 403 -3.96 14.78 -43.09
N LYS A 404 -4.81 14.46 -42.14
CA LYS A 404 -6.15 13.90 -42.37
C LYS A 404 -7.26 14.93 -42.43
N LYS A 405 -6.89 16.21 -42.38
CA LYS A 405 -7.83 17.36 -42.35
C LYS A 405 -8.79 17.31 -41.15
N ILE A 406 -8.30 16.78 -40.01
CA ILE A 406 -8.99 16.81 -38.73
C ILE A 406 -8.50 18.05 -37.99
N ILE A 407 -9.41 18.95 -37.71
CA ILE A 407 -9.11 20.27 -37.10
C ILE A 407 -9.65 20.29 -35.68
N SER A 408 -8.80 20.70 -34.74
CA SER A 408 -9.25 21.00 -33.38
C SER A 408 -10.23 22.17 -33.35
N TYR A 409 -11.33 22.03 -32.64
CA TYR A 409 -12.29 23.12 -32.42
C TYR A 409 -11.66 24.31 -31.65
N THR A 410 -10.58 24.06 -30.89
CA THR A 410 -9.81 25.08 -30.14
C THR A 410 -8.74 25.76 -31.01
N SER A 411 -8.53 25.30 -32.25
CA SER A 411 -7.59 25.96 -33.16
C SER A 411 -8.20 27.20 -33.77
N PRO A 412 -7.38 28.18 -34.20
CA PRO A 412 -7.90 29.42 -34.86
C PRO A 412 -8.83 29.13 -36.06
N ILE A 413 -8.56 28.06 -36.81
CA ILE A 413 -9.40 27.63 -37.93
C ILE A 413 -10.69 27.00 -37.39
N GLY A 414 -10.61 26.13 -36.37
CA GLY A 414 -11.77 25.54 -35.74
C GLY A 414 -12.72 26.55 -35.14
N GLU A 415 -12.18 27.52 -34.41
CA GLU A 415 -12.98 28.63 -33.84
C GLU A 415 -13.69 29.47 -34.93
N THR A 416 -13.02 29.71 -36.05
CA THR A 416 -13.61 30.44 -37.19
C THR A 416 -14.76 29.66 -37.84
N LEU A 417 -14.67 28.32 -37.84
CA LEU A 417 -15.64 27.43 -38.45
C LEU A 417 -16.86 27.19 -37.56
N LEU A 418 -16.67 27.10 -36.25
CA LEU A 418 -17.76 26.82 -35.32
C LEU A 418 -18.94 27.79 -35.48
N ASN A 419 -20.15 27.22 -35.32
CA ASN A 419 -21.43 27.97 -35.42
C ASN A 419 -21.75 28.58 -36.80
N LYS A 420 -20.95 28.30 -37.84
CA LYS A 420 -21.27 28.71 -39.22
C LYS A 420 -22.24 27.71 -39.86
N SER A 421 -23.04 28.21 -40.78
CA SER A 421 -24.07 27.46 -41.51
C SER A 421 -23.70 27.25 -42.96
N VAL A 422 -24.39 26.33 -43.64
CA VAL A 422 -24.28 26.14 -45.09
C VAL A 422 -24.57 27.49 -45.80
N GLY A 423 -23.75 27.83 -46.79
CA GLY A 423 -23.83 29.05 -47.54
C GLY A 423 -22.97 30.22 -47.01
N ASN A 424 -22.50 30.15 -45.73
CA ASN A 424 -21.64 31.17 -45.17
C ASN A 424 -20.28 31.21 -45.89
N LEU A 425 -19.75 32.44 -46.03
CA LEU A 425 -18.39 32.72 -46.49
C LEU A 425 -17.50 32.91 -45.28
N ILE A 426 -16.31 32.27 -45.30
CA ILE A 426 -15.35 32.33 -44.24
C ILE A 426 -13.94 32.59 -44.80
N ASP A 427 -13.13 33.26 -44.03
CA ASP A 427 -11.72 33.51 -44.33
C ASP A 427 -10.85 32.57 -43.48
N ILE A 428 -10.04 31.71 -44.13
CA ILE A 428 -9.19 30.74 -43.46
C ILE A 428 -7.69 31.03 -43.71
N GLY A 429 -6.92 30.92 -42.62
CA GLY A 429 -5.46 31.02 -42.65
C GLY A 429 -4.92 32.42 -42.75
N SER A 430 -3.60 32.56 -42.66
CA SER A 430 -2.88 33.85 -42.70
C SER A 430 -3.05 34.61 -44.02
N LYS A 431 -3.33 33.89 -45.10
CA LYS A 431 -3.59 34.47 -46.44
C LYS A 431 -5.05 34.82 -46.68
N LYS A 432 -5.94 34.66 -45.67
CA LYS A 432 -7.38 34.96 -45.74
C LYS A 432 -8.06 34.38 -47.00
N ARG A 433 -7.79 33.10 -47.30
CA ARG A 433 -8.46 32.40 -48.40
C ARG A 433 -9.94 32.30 -48.12
N LYS A 434 -10.76 32.64 -49.10
CA LYS A 434 -12.21 32.63 -48.95
C LYS A 434 -12.79 31.26 -49.29
N TYR A 435 -13.56 30.70 -48.38
CA TYR A 435 -14.28 29.46 -48.57
C TYR A 435 -15.76 29.66 -48.40
N LYS A 436 -16.55 28.94 -49.23
CA LYS A 436 -17.99 28.82 -49.07
C LYS A 436 -18.36 27.46 -48.50
N ILE A 437 -19.12 27.42 -47.43
CA ILE A 437 -19.61 26.21 -46.83
C ILE A 437 -20.70 25.61 -47.71
N LEU A 438 -20.48 24.38 -48.19
CA LEU A 438 -21.40 23.66 -49.09
C LEU A 438 -22.28 22.67 -48.35
N LYS A 439 -21.72 21.93 -47.38
CA LYS A 439 -22.41 20.85 -46.67
C LYS A 439 -21.86 20.64 -45.30
N ILE A 440 -22.72 20.28 -44.37
CA ILE A 440 -22.37 19.89 -42.99
C ILE A 440 -23.00 18.52 -42.70
N GLU A 441 -22.20 17.52 -42.34
CA GLU A 441 -22.65 16.16 -42.09
C GLU A 441 -22.05 15.69 -40.72
N LYS A 442 -22.63 14.65 -40.15
CA LYS A 442 -21.97 13.97 -39.00
C LYS A 442 -20.68 13.32 -39.46
N ALA A 443 -19.59 13.54 -38.76
CA ALA A 443 -18.34 12.82 -39.00
C ALA A 443 -18.45 11.37 -38.49
N VAL A 444 -17.70 10.48 -39.13
CA VAL A 444 -17.45 9.12 -38.64
C VAL A 444 -16.02 9.11 -38.07
N PHE A 445 -15.87 8.74 -36.80
CA PHE A 445 -14.60 8.76 -36.08
C PHE A 445 -14.48 7.62 -35.08
#